data_ef988fc26b93a53f6ff8bb8cf9c8f68d
#
_entry.id   ef988fc26b93a53f6ff8bb8cf9c8f68d
#
_cell.length_a   1.000
_cell.length_b   1.000
_cell.length_c   1.000
_cell.angle_alpha   90.00
_cell.angle_beta   90.00
_cell.angle_gamma   90.00
#
_symmetry.space_group_name_H-M   'P 1'
#
loop_
_entity.id
_entity.type
_entity.pdbx_description
1 polymer ?
#
loop_
_entity_poly.entity_id
_entity_poly.type
_entity_poly.pdbx_seq_one_letter_code
_entity_poly.pdbx_strand_id
1 'polypeptide(L)'
;MFCISITDYSFDDCLKTLKKCEKLQKKYPDIIAEVRLDLCNLTEMEVRKLYMSSSIPLMTICRKRTKEQCEAAIQSGAAYVDIDILSSESFFNEITPLLKKRKLKKLLSYHNYTGTPTIEELVEVAKRGVKRGADVIKIVTTANNLEEADRVLSLYEYHRKGAFGKNVKLIAFSMGYIGRYTRVEALTLGAPFMFCSLSSKDKYNIGQFSYQQMEKFAIGKRLQGEFTVPVSKSVAQRVIVAASLAK
;
A
#
# COMPACT_ATOMS: atom_id res chain seq x y z
N MET A 1 1.80 2.71 10.97
CA MET A 1 0.88 3.61 10.21
C MET A 1 0.01 2.78 9.29
N PHE A 2 -1.28 3.15 9.11
CA PHE A 2 -2.24 2.43 8.28
C PHE A 2 -2.72 3.30 7.13
N CYS A 3 -2.88 2.69 5.95
CA CYS A 3 -3.54 3.28 4.80
C CYS A 3 -4.83 2.48 4.54
N ILE A 4 -6.00 3.10 4.77
CA ILE A 4 -7.30 2.44 4.60
C ILE A 4 -7.76 2.62 3.16
N SER A 5 -8.01 1.50 2.46
CA SER A 5 -8.55 1.56 1.10
C SER A 5 -10.06 1.83 1.12
N ILE A 6 -10.48 2.89 0.45
CA ILE A 6 -11.88 3.24 0.15
C ILE A 6 -12.19 2.68 -1.22
N THR A 7 -13.06 1.68 -1.27
CA THR A 7 -13.40 0.91 -2.47
C THR A 7 -14.89 0.97 -2.79
N ASP A 8 -15.60 1.87 -2.13
CA ASP A 8 -17.04 2.03 -2.29
C ASP A 8 -17.37 2.60 -3.68
N TYR A 9 -18.50 2.20 -4.23
CA TYR A 9 -18.89 2.56 -5.59
C TYR A 9 -19.44 3.98 -5.70
N SER A 10 -20.33 4.39 -4.77
CA SER A 10 -21.02 5.69 -4.80
C SER A 10 -20.28 6.75 -3.97
N PHE A 11 -20.54 8.02 -4.28
CA PHE A 11 -20.03 9.17 -3.52
C PHE A 11 -20.42 9.11 -2.04
N ASP A 12 -21.71 8.86 -1.76
CA ASP A 12 -22.22 8.83 -0.39
C ASP A 12 -21.57 7.73 0.45
N ASP A 13 -21.32 6.57 -0.14
CA ASP A 13 -20.66 5.46 0.56
C ASP A 13 -19.16 5.73 0.75
N CYS A 14 -18.48 6.30 -0.26
CA CYS A 14 -17.11 6.79 -0.11
C CYS A 14 -17.01 7.81 1.02
N LEU A 15 -17.94 8.76 1.11
CA LEU A 15 -17.97 9.77 2.16
C LEU A 15 -18.22 9.16 3.54
N LYS A 16 -19.16 8.21 3.66
CA LYS A 16 -19.40 7.47 4.91
C LYS A 16 -18.14 6.70 5.36
N THR A 17 -17.46 6.05 4.43
CA THR A 17 -16.22 5.32 4.72
C THR A 17 -15.10 6.27 5.13
N LEU A 18 -14.95 7.41 4.44
CA LEU A 18 -14.00 8.46 4.82
C LEU A 18 -14.25 8.96 6.24
N LYS A 19 -15.51 9.25 6.60
CA LYS A 19 -15.85 9.70 7.97
C LYS A 19 -15.55 8.64 9.04
N LYS A 20 -15.62 7.35 8.71
CA LYS A 20 -15.15 6.28 9.62
C LYS A 20 -13.62 6.31 9.76
N CYS A 21 -12.87 6.51 8.66
CA CYS A 21 -11.41 6.65 8.71
C CYS A 21 -10.97 7.86 9.55
N GLU A 22 -11.65 9.01 9.41
CA GLU A 22 -11.39 10.21 10.21
C GLU A 22 -11.56 9.97 11.71
N LYS A 23 -12.60 9.21 12.11
CA LYS A 23 -12.78 8.82 13.52
C LYS A 23 -11.61 7.98 14.07
N LEU A 24 -10.95 7.20 13.22
CA LEU A 24 -9.79 6.41 13.61
C LEU A 24 -8.54 7.28 13.85
N GLN A 25 -8.48 8.50 13.32
CA GLN A 25 -7.34 9.41 13.50
C GLN A 25 -7.05 9.70 14.97
N LYS A 26 -8.08 9.73 15.82
CA LYS A 26 -7.90 9.90 17.28
C LYS A 26 -7.00 8.81 17.89
N LYS A 27 -7.07 7.60 17.35
CA LYS A 27 -6.29 6.43 17.80
C LYS A 27 -5.01 6.24 16.99
N TYR A 28 -5.04 6.61 15.71
CA TYR A 28 -3.95 6.47 14.75
C TYR A 28 -3.69 7.81 14.07
N PRO A 29 -2.93 8.73 14.71
CA PRO A 29 -2.73 10.10 14.20
C PRO A 29 -2.24 10.18 12.76
N ASP A 30 -1.43 9.20 12.35
CA ASP A 30 -0.81 9.14 11.02
C ASP A 30 -1.62 8.31 10.00
N ILE A 31 -2.93 8.09 10.23
CA ILE A 31 -3.76 7.33 9.31
C ILE A 31 -3.87 8.04 7.96
N ILE A 32 -3.84 7.26 6.89
CA ILE A 32 -4.04 7.71 5.50
C ILE A 32 -5.23 6.96 4.93
N ALA A 33 -6.00 7.56 4.03
CA ALA A 33 -6.97 6.82 3.23
C ALA A 33 -6.61 6.86 1.74
N GLU A 34 -6.67 5.70 1.09
CA GLU A 34 -6.51 5.54 -0.36
C GLU A 34 -7.88 5.52 -1.02
N VAL A 35 -8.18 6.48 -1.89
CA VAL A 35 -9.40 6.45 -2.70
C VAL A 35 -9.13 5.70 -3.99
N ARG A 36 -9.78 4.55 -4.14
CA ARG A 36 -9.65 3.66 -5.29
C ARG A 36 -10.52 4.17 -6.45
N LEU A 37 -10.11 5.31 -7.05
CA LEU A 37 -10.85 5.93 -8.18
C LEU A 37 -11.09 4.96 -9.35
N ASP A 38 -10.29 3.91 -9.46
CA ASP A 38 -10.45 2.85 -10.43
C ASP A 38 -11.62 1.88 -10.13
N LEU A 39 -12.16 1.91 -8.92
CA LEU A 39 -13.30 1.12 -8.46
C LEU A 39 -14.53 1.97 -8.15
N CYS A 40 -14.34 3.24 -7.87
CA CYS A 40 -15.42 4.18 -7.58
C CYS A 40 -16.05 4.71 -8.88
N ASN A 41 -17.35 5.01 -8.85
CA ASN A 41 -18.04 5.71 -9.92
C ASN A 41 -18.29 7.16 -9.51
N LEU A 42 -17.22 7.97 -9.48
CA LEU A 42 -17.27 9.37 -9.06
C LEU A 42 -17.03 10.29 -10.24
N THR A 43 -17.83 11.34 -10.33
CA THR A 43 -17.57 12.48 -11.20
C THR A 43 -16.40 13.31 -10.64
N GLU A 44 -15.76 14.14 -11.48
CA GLU A 44 -14.71 15.06 -11.03
C GLU A 44 -15.18 15.98 -9.89
N MET A 45 -16.43 16.44 -9.95
CA MET A 45 -17.01 17.30 -8.91
C MET A 45 -17.14 16.56 -7.58
N GLU A 46 -17.60 15.31 -7.59
CA GLU A 46 -17.67 14.47 -6.39
C GLU A 46 -16.29 14.16 -5.82
N VAL A 47 -15.31 13.89 -6.68
CA VAL A 47 -13.92 13.74 -6.25
C VAL A 47 -13.44 15.01 -5.54
N ARG A 48 -13.65 16.20 -6.13
CA ARG A 48 -13.29 17.47 -5.50
C ARG A 48 -13.95 17.62 -4.12
N LYS A 49 -15.26 17.38 -4.02
CA LYS A 49 -15.99 17.45 -2.76
C LYS A 49 -15.42 16.48 -1.72
N LEU A 50 -15.14 15.22 -2.11
CA LEU A 50 -14.62 14.20 -1.21
C LEU A 50 -13.24 14.61 -0.65
N TYR A 51 -12.32 15.06 -1.51
CA TYR A 51 -10.97 15.44 -1.09
C TYR A 51 -10.95 16.70 -0.24
N MET A 52 -11.75 17.72 -0.61
CA MET A 52 -11.86 18.96 0.16
C MET A 52 -12.53 18.78 1.54
N SER A 53 -13.36 17.75 1.70
CA SER A 53 -14.04 17.44 2.97
C SER A 53 -13.19 16.63 3.95
N SER A 54 -12.03 16.15 3.53
CA SER A 54 -11.19 15.26 4.34
C SER A 54 -10.35 16.02 5.35
N SER A 55 -10.35 15.53 6.59
CA SER A 55 -9.43 15.97 7.66
C SER A 55 -8.17 15.10 7.77
N ILE A 56 -8.08 14.00 7.01
CA ILE A 56 -6.92 13.11 6.98
C ILE A 56 -6.24 13.13 5.61
N PRO A 57 -4.93 12.80 5.52
CA PRO A 57 -4.24 12.71 4.24
C PRO A 57 -4.89 11.68 3.32
N LEU A 58 -5.23 12.08 2.10
CA LEU A 58 -5.76 11.19 1.07
C LEU A 58 -4.71 10.84 0.03
N MET A 59 -4.72 9.57 -0.38
CA MET A 59 -4.00 9.06 -1.54
C MET A 59 -4.98 8.86 -2.69
N THR A 60 -4.58 9.27 -3.89
CA THR A 60 -5.34 8.98 -5.11
C THR A 60 -4.59 8.00 -6.00
N ILE A 61 -5.34 7.11 -6.65
CA ILE A 61 -4.80 6.24 -7.69
C ILE A 61 -4.93 6.94 -9.04
N CYS A 62 -3.81 7.06 -9.74
CA CYS A 62 -3.76 7.66 -11.06
C CYS A 62 -3.48 6.60 -12.13
N ARG A 63 -4.47 6.38 -13.00
CA ARG A 63 -4.39 5.50 -14.16
C ARG A 63 -4.89 6.27 -15.39
N LYS A 64 -4.54 5.82 -16.60
CA LYS A 64 -4.95 6.51 -17.83
C LYS A 64 -6.47 6.75 -17.88
N ARG A 65 -7.26 5.76 -17.50
CA ARG A 65 -8.74 5.84 -17.52
C ARG A 65 -9.36 6.71 -16.42
N THR A 66 -8.59 7.08 -15.39
CA THR A 66 -9.04 7.91 -14.24
C THR A 66 -8.23 9.20 -14.15
N LYS A 67 -7.69 9.66 -15.26
CA LYS A 67 -6.79 10.82 -15.29
C LYS A 67 -7.49 12.08 -14.82
N GLU A 68 -8.67 12.37 -15.34
CA GLU A 68 -9.46 13.56 -15.00
C GLU A 68 -9.82 13.58 -13.51
N GLN A 69 -10.29 12.46 -12.97
CA GLN A 69 -10.59 12.31 -11.54
C GLN A 69 -9.32 12.45 -10.70
N CYS A 70 -8.18 11.89 -11.16
CA CYS A 70 -6.90 12.04 -10.50
C CYS A 70 -6.45 13.51 -10.47
N GLU A 71 -6.59 14.24 -11.57
CA GLU A 71 -6.31 15.68 -11.64
C GLU A 71 -7.20 16.47 -10.68
N ALA A 72 -8.50 16.16 -10.63
CA ALA A 72 -9.43 16.74 -9.68
C ALA A 72 -9.01 16.49 -8.22
N ALA A 73 -8.59 15.27 -7.88
CA ALA A 73 -8.07 14.91 -6.56
C ALA A 73 -6.79 15.69 -6.20
N ILE A 74 -5.83 15.76 -7.12
CA ILE A 74 -4.58 16.51 -6.93
C ILE A 74 -4.87 17.99 -6.67
N GLN A 75 -5.74 18.60 -7.47
CA GLN A 75 -6.13 19.99 -7.32
C GLN A 75 -6.88 20.27 -6.01
N SER A 76 -7.52 19.24 -5.43
CA SER A 76 -8.34 19.35 -4.23
C SER A 76 -7.66 18.86 -2.95
N GLY A 77 -6.34 18.64 -2.97
CA GLY A 77 -5.56 18.41 -1.75
C GLY A 77 -5.14 16.97 -1.51
N ALA A 78 -5.06 16.12 -2.55
CA ALA A 78 -4.44 14.81 -2.41
C ALA A 78 -3.01 14.95 -1.81
N ALA A 79 -2.68 14.13 -0.82
CA ALA A 79 -1.36 14.11 -0.19
C ALA A 79 -0.40 13.14 -0.89
N TYR A 80 -0.94 12.09 -1.50
CA TYR A 80 -0.19 11.07 -2.24
C TYR A 80 -0.87 10.79 -3.57
N VAL A 81 -0.06 10.46 -4.57
CA VAL A 81 -0.53 9.93 -5.86
C VAL A 81 0.16 8.62 -6.14
N ASP A 82 -0.63 7.56 -6.36
CA ASP A 82 -0.15 6.24 -6.77
C ASP A 82 -0.21 6.12 -8.30
N ILE A 83 0.94 6.01 -8.93
CA ILE A 83 1.10 5.86 -10.38
C ILE A 83 1.81 4.52 -10.64
N ASP A 84 1.35 3.79 -11.65
CA ASP A 84 2.02 2.56 -12.06
C ASP A 84 3.42 2.84 -12.63
N ILE A 85 4.44 2.16 -12.11
CA ILE A 85 5.84 2.26 -12.57
C ILE A 85 5.96 1.96 -14.07
N LEU A 86 5.09 1.10 -14.60
CA LEU A 86 5.13 0.67 -16.00
C LEU A 86 4.30 1.57 -16.93
N SER A 87 3.65 2.61 -16.42
CA SER A 87 2.94 3.59 -17.26
C SER A 87 3.86 4.19 -18.33
N SER A 88 3.26 4.55 -19.48
CA SER A 88 4.02 5.12 -20.61
C SER A 88 4.70 6.45 -20.23
N GLU A 89 5.78 6.78 -20.92
CA GLU A 89 6.48 8.07 -20.75
C GLU A 89 5.54 9.24 -21.08
N SER A 90 4.67 9.11 -22.09
CA SER A 90 3.69 10.14 -22.42
C SER A 90 2.78 10.43 -21.22
N PHE A 91 2.26 9.41 -20.55
CA PHE A 91 1.42 9.58 -19.37
C PHE A 91 2.18 10.25 -18.20
N PHE A 92 3.43 9.86 -17.97
CA PHE A 92 4.27 10.50 -16.97
C PHE A 92 4.52 11.98 -17.28
N ASN A 93 4.78 12.32 -18.55
CA ASN A 93 4.99 13.69 -18.99
C ASN A 93 3.74 14.57 -18.81
N GLU A 94 2.55 14.00 -19.01
CA GLU A 94 1.29 14.69 -18.78
C GLU A 94 1.02 14.99 -17.31
N ILE A 95 1.26 14.00 -16.41
CA ILE A 95 0.91 14.14 -14.99
C ILE A 95 1.98 14.86 -14.16
N THR A 96 3.25 14.79 -14.55
CA THR A 96 4.38 15.33 -13.78
C THR A 96 4.26 16.83 -13.46
N PRO A 97 3.81 17.71 -14.38
CA PRO A 97 3.65 19.13 -14.08
C PRO A 97 2.65 19.40 -12.95
N LEU A 98 1.58 18.61 -12.86
CA LEU A 98 0.57 18.71 -11.79
C LEU A 98 1.18 18.33 -10.44
N LEU A 99 1.99 17.25 -10.41
CA LEU A 99 2.62 16.76 -9.20
C LEU A 99 3.61 17.77 -8.62
N LYS A 100 4.39 18.47 -9.49
CA LYS A 100 5.37 19.47 -9.07
C LYS A 100 4.74 20.70 -8.41
N LYS A 101 3.55 21.13 -8.87
CA LYS A 101 2.86 22.32 -8.35
C LYS A 101 2.37 22.18 -6.92
N ARG A 102 2.19 20.96 -6.38
CA ARG A 102 1.43 20.71 -5.15
C ARG A 102 2.23 20.04 -4.03
N LYS A 103 3.54 19.85 -4.15
CA LYS A 103 4.39 19.16 -3.14
C LYS A 103 3.81 17.81 -2.70
N LEU A 104 3.25 17.05 -3.64
CA LEU A 104 2.65 15.74 -3.41
C LEU A 104 3.74 14.68 -3.28
N LYS A 105 3.47 13.67 -2.47
CA LYS A 105 4.32 12.47 -2.43
C LYS A 105 3.92 11.52 -3.56
N LYS A 106 4.88 11.23 -4.43
CA LYS A 106 4.74 10.25 -5.52
C LYS A 106 4.98 8.85 -4.98
N LEU A 107 3.94 8.04 -4.94
CA LEU A 107 4.05 6.60 -4.76
C LEU A 107 4.02 5.98 -6.14
N LEU A 108 5.11 5.29 -6.52
CA LEU A 108 5.16 4.56 -7.78
C LEU A 108 5.02 3.08 -7.49
N SER A 109 3.96 2.47 -8.06
CA SER A 109 3.58 1.09 -7.76
C SER A 109 3.84 0.14 -8.93
N TYR A 110 4.23 -1.08 -8.60
CA TYR A 110 4.29 -2.23 -9.49
C TYR A 110 3.43 -3.34 -8.92
N HIS A 111 2.62 -3.96 -9.75
CA HIS A 111 1.78 -5.11 -9.37
C HIS A 111 2.02 -6.27 -10.32
N ASN A 112 2.31 -7.46 -9.77
CA ASN A 112 2.33 -8.70 -10.52
C ASN A 112 1.30 -9.67 -9.91
N TYR A 113 0.27 -9.96 -10.68
CA TYR A 113 -0.87 -10.78 -10.24
C TYR A 113 -0.67 -12.29 -10.45
N THR A 114 0.39 -12.70 -11.16
CA THR A 114 0.61 -14.10 -11.56
C THR A 114 1.71 -14.81 -10.77
N GLY A 115 2.66 -14.05 -10.20
CA GLY A 115 3.79 -14.62 -9.47
C GLY A 115 4.73 -13.55 -8.93
N THR A 116 5.84 -13.98 -8.37
CA THR A 116 6.92 -13.10 -7.91
C THR A 116 8.15 -13.27 -8.82
N PRO A 117 8.52 -12.23 -9.60
CA PRO A 117 9.71 -12.23 -10.44
C PRO A 117 11.02 -12.52 -9.67
N THR A 118 12.12 -12.69 -10.37
CA THR A 118 13.45 -12.82 -9.73
C THR A 118 13.79 -11.55 -8.94
N ILE A 119 14.73 -11.69 -8.01
CA ILE A 119 15.13 -10.53 -7.19
C ILE A 119 15.80 -9.44 -8.05
N GLU A 120 16.55 -9.83 -9.07
CA GLU A 120 17.19 -8.92 -10.02
C GLU A 120 16.13 -8.09 -10.76
N GLU A 121 15.09 -8.72 -11.27
CA GLU A 121 13.97 -8.05 -11.95
C GLU A 121 13.23 -7.09 -11.01
N LEU A 122 12.97 -7.50 -9.76
CA LEU A 122 12.33 -6.65 -8.77
C LEU A 122 13.19 -5.43 -8.40
N VAL A 123 14.51 -5.61 -8.29
CA VAL A 123 15.48 -4.52 -8.05
C VAL A 123 15.47 -3.54 -9.22
N GLU A 124 15.45 -4.03 -10.46
CA GLU A 124 15.39 -3.15 -11.64
C GLU A 124 14.05 -2.38 -11.72
N VAL A 125 12.94 -3.01 -11.37
CA VAL A 125 11.65 -2.31 -11.23
C VAL A 125 11.75 -1.19 -10.19
N ALA A 126 12.33 -1.46 -9.02
CA ALA A 126 12.52 -0.46 -7.98
C ALA A 126 13.41 0.71 -8.46
N LYS A 127 14.54 0.42 -9.10
CA LYS A 127 15.44 1.44 -9.70
C LYS A 127 14.74 2.28 -10.76
N ARG A 128 13.84 1.69 -11.57
CA ARG A 128 13.00 2.43 -12.51
C ARG A 128 12.11 3.44 -11.78
N GLY A 129 11.51 3.05 -10.66
CA GLY A 129 10.75 3.94 -9.80
C GLY A 129 11.59 5.11 -9.27
N VAL A 130 12.82 4.83 -8.83
CA VAL A 130 13.78 5.87 -8.39
C VAL A 130 14.07 6.87 -9.52
N LYS A 131 14.39 6.38 -10.71
CA LYS A 131 14.67 7.22 -11.89
C LYS A 131 13.48 8.13 -12.25
N ARG A 132 12.25 7.66 -12.03
CA ARG A 132 11.00 8.43 -12.23
C ARG A 132 10.67 9.37 -11.06
N GLY A 133 11.56 9.44 -10.07
CA GLY A 133 11.46 10.34 -8.93
C GLY A 133 10.38 9.96 -7.92
N ALA A 134 10.28 8.68 -7.58
CA ALA A 134 9.42 8.19 -6.50
C ALA A 134 9.86 8.73 -5.14
N ASP A 135 8.90 9.14 -4.31
CA ASP A 135 9.11 9.33 -2.87
C ASP A 135 8.89 8.01 -2.13
N VAL A 136 7.98 7.17 -2.66
CA VAL A 136 7.68 5.82 -2.17
C VAL A 136 7.63 4.86 -3.35
N ILE A 137 8.36 3.76 -3.28
CA ILE A 137 8.25 2.64 -4.20
C ILE A 137 7.35 1.59 -3.56
N LYS A 138 6.34 1.11 -4.30
CA LYS A 138 5.44 0.05 -3.87
C LYS A 138 5.55 -1.13 -4.82
N ILE A 139 6.00 -2.28 -4.33
CA ILE A 139 6.10 -3.51 -5.10
C ILE A 139 5.19 -4.56 -4.48
N VAL A 140 4.22 -5.01 -5.25
CA VAL A 140 3.21 -5.97 -4.82
C VAL A 140 3.17 -7.13 -5.81
N THR A 141 3.44 -8.35 -5.34
CA THR A 141 3.45 -9.55 -6.17
C THR A 141 2.48 -10.58 -5.62
N THR A 142 2.12 -11.58 -6.42
CA THR A 142 1.43 -12.76 -5.92
C THR A 142 2.47 -13.82 -5.57
N ALA A 143 2.42 -14.39 -4.37
CA ALA A 143 3.28 -15.49 -3.99
C ALA A 143 2.57 -16.83 -4.21
N ASN A 144 3.14 -17.69 -5.05
CA ASN A 144 2.68 -19.05 -5.28
C ASN A 144 3.24 -20.06 -4.25
N ASN A 145 4.32 -19.67 -3.57
CA ASN A 145 4.96 -20.42 -2.49
C ASN A 145 5.67 -19.46 -1.51
N LEU A 146 6.22 -20.00 -0.43
CA LEU A 146 6.88 -19.21 0.61
C LEU A 146 8.19 -18.58 0.12
N GLU A 147 8.92 -19.25 -0.78
CA GLU A 147 10.16 -18.72 -1.35
C GLU A 147 9.89 -17.44 -2.15
N GLU A 148 8.82 -17.42 -2.95
CA GLU A 148 8.37 -16.22 -3.66
C GLU A 148 7.98 -15.08 -2.71
N ALA A 149 7.31 -15.41 -1.61
CA ALA A 149 6.94 -14.43 -0.59
C ALA A 149 8.18 -13.84 0.11
N ASP A 150 9.18 -14.65 0.42
CA ASP A 150 10.44 -14.18 1.02
C ASP A 150 11.26 -13.36 0.03
N ARG A 151 11.22 -13.73 -1.25
CA ARG A 151 11.92 -13.00 -2.31
C ARG A 151 11.48 -11.55 -2.38
N VAL A 152 10.19 -11.24 -2.25
CA VAL A 152 9.74 -9.86 -2.25
C VAL A 152 10.21 -9.11 -0.99
N LEU A 153 10.28 -9.78 0.16
CA LEU A 153 10.78 -9.18 1.40
C LEU A 153 12.28 -8.90 1.36
N SER A 154 13.06 -9.66 0.58
CA SER A 154 14.50 -9.42 0.45
C SER A 154 14.84 -8.05 -0.16
N LEU A 155 13.87 -7.38 -0.85
CA LEU A 155 14.03 -6.00 -1.31
C LEU A 155 14.35 -5.01 -0.19
N TYR A 156 13.93 -5.27 1.05
CA TYR A 156 14.27 -4.41 2.19
C TYR A 156 15.75 -4.47 2.54
N GLU A 157 16.43 -5.58 2.25
CA GLU A 157 17.88 -5.66 2.40
C GLU A 157 18.60 -4.79 1.36
N TYR A 158 18.17 -4.83 0.10
CA TYR A 158 18.70 -3.95 -0.94
C TYR A 158 18.44 -2.47 -0.60
N HIS A 159 17.25 -2.16 -0.07
CA HIS A 159 16.92 -0.80 0.37
C HIS A 159 17.85 -0.35 1.50
N ARG A 160 18.08 -1.16 2.52
CA ARG A 160 19.01 -0.86 3.62
C ARG A 160 20.47 -0.67 3.15
N LYS A 161 20.90 -1.39 2.12
CA LYS A 161 22.20 -1.23 1.47
C LYS A 161 22.27 0.03 0.57
N GLY A 162 21.21 0.80 0.46
CA GLY A 162 21.17 2.07 -0.28
C GLY A 162 20.87 1.95 -1.77
N ALA A 163 20.47 0.76 -2.28
CA ALA A 163 20.24 0.52 -3.70
C ALA A 163 19.17 1.44 -4.32
N PHE A 164 18.26 1.98 -3.51
CA PHE A 164 17.14 2.83 -3.96
C PHE A 164 17.27 4.29 -3.50
N GLY A 165 18.42 4.65 -2.91
CA GLY A 165 18.66 5.98 -2.35
C GLY A 165 18.07 6.17 -0.96
N LYS A 166 18.68 7.07 -0.17
CA LYS A 166 18.34 7.27 1.27
C LYS A 166 16.97 7.90 1.50
N ASN A 167 16.46 8.67 0.55
CA ASN A 167 15.23 9.47 0.71
C ASN A 167 13.97 8.74 0.21
N VAL A 168 14.13 7.67 -0.56
CA VAL A 168 13.01 6.89 -1.10
C VAL A 168 12.57 5.87 -0.07
N LYS A 169 11.27 5.76 0.20
CA LYS A 169 10.69 4.74 1.07
C LYS A 169 10.28 3.51 0.24
N LEU A 170 10.29 2.33 0.87
CA LEU A 170 9.91 1.08 0.24
C LEU A 170 8.68 0.49 0.93
N ILE A 171 7.73 0.03 0.13
CA ILE A 171 6.63 -0.85 0.51
C ILE A 171 6.71 -2.07 -0.42
N ALA A 172 7.03 -3.23 0.12
CA ALA A 172 7.14 -4.47 -0.66
C ALA A 172 6.48 -5.61 0.11
N PHE A 173 5.53 -6.30 -0.53
CA PHE A 173 4.82 -7.43 0.06
C PHE A 173 4.15 -8.27 -1.02
N SER A 174 3.69 -9.49 -0.65
CA SER A 174 2.94 -10.36 -1.53
C SER A 174 1.45 -10.39 -1.22
N MET A 175 0.66 -10.55 -2.27
CA MET A 175 -0.79 -10.80 -2.23
C MET A 175 -1.08 -12.29 -2.00
N GLY A 176 -2.37 -12.60 -1.81
CA GLY A 176 -2.86 -13.95 -1.61
C GLY A 176 -2.64 -14.47 -0.19
N TYR A 177 -3.13 -15.67 0.08
CA TYR A 177 -3.05 -16.25 1.43
C TYR A 177 -1.62 -16.63 1.81
N ILE A 178 -0.83 -17.16 0.87
CA ILE A 178 0.56 -17.56 1.12
C ILE A 178 1.42 -16.34 1.46
N GLY A 179 1.24 -15.22 0.73
CA GLY A 179 2.00 -13.99 0.95
C GLY A 179 1.47 -13.10 2.07
N ARG A 180 0.36 -13.45 2.70
CA ARG A 180 -0.35 -12.56 3.64
C ARG A 180 0.51 -12.04 4.79
N TYR A 181 1.38 -12.89 5.35
CA TYR A 181 2.27 -12.53 6.46
C TYR A 181 3.26 -11.42 6.08
N THR A 182 3.65 -11.34 4.80
CA THR A 182 4.61 -10.33 4.34
C THR A 182 4.13 -8.91 4.56
N ARG A 183 2.81 -8.68 4.66
CA ARG A 183 2.25 -7.35 4.98
C ARG A 183 2.59 -6.89 6.40
N VAL A 184 2.63 -7.82 7.34
CA VAL A 184 3.04 -7.53 8.73
C VAL A 184 4.54 -7.38 8.80
N GLU A 185 5.27 -8.30 8.17
CA GLU A 185 6.73 -8.32 8.19
C GLU A 185 7.33 -7.09 7.49
N ALA A 186 6.70 -6.61 6.42
CA ALA A 186 7.08 -5.37 5.76
C ALA A 186 7.12 -4.16 6.71
N LEU A 187 6.18 -4.06 7.65
CA LEU A 187 6.19 -2.98 8.65
C LEU A 187 7.40 -3.08 9.58
N THR A 188 7.76 -4.29 10.01
CA THR A 188 8.94 -4.50 10.87
C THR A 188 10.25 -4.24 10.12
N LEU A 189 10.23 -4.42 8.81
CA LEU A 189 11.38 -4.17 7.92
C LEU A 189 11.51 -2.71 7.49
N GLY A 190 10.54 -1.84 7.85
CA GLY A 190 10.63 -0.40 7.64
C GLY A 190 9.68 0.18 6.59
N ALA A 191 8.63 -0.56 6.18
CA ALA A 191 7.58 0.04 5.36
C ALA A 191 6.94 1.23 6.09
N PRO A 192 6.75 2.39 5.42
CA PRO A 192 6.23 3.59 6.08
C PRO A 192 4.77 3.42 6.54
N PHE A 193 4.00 2.62 5.85
CA PHE A 193 2.62 2.25 6.19
C PHE A 193 2.21 0.96 5.48
N MET A 194 1.10 0.38 5.91
CA MET A 194 0.53 -0.80 5.26
C MET A 194 -0.94 -0.58 4.92
N PHE A 195 -1.32 -1.09 3.75
CA PHE A 195 -2.69 -1.02 3.24
C PHE A 195 -3.59 -2.00 4.00
N CYS A 196 -4.69 -1.48 4.52
CA CYS A 196 -5.68 -2.21 5.30
C CYS A 196 -7.09 -1.95 4.76
N SER A 197 -8.00 -2.86 5.01
CA SER A 197 -9.44 -2.61 4.83
C SER A 197 -10.05 -2.08 6.12
N LEU A 198 -11.17 -1.39 6.00
CA LEU A 198 -11.97 -0.95 7.15
C LEU A 198 -12.70 -2.13 7.80
N SER A 199 -12.99 -3.16 7.03
CA SER A 199 -13.71 -4.37 7.45
C SER A 199 -13.04 -5.63 6.89
N SER A 200 -13.07 -6.72 7.67
CA SER A 200 -12.63 -8.05 7.21
C SER A 200 -13.51 -8.66 6.10
N LYS A 201 -14.66 -8.03 5.81
CA LYS A 201 -15.60 -8.45 4.76
C LYS A 201 -15.30 -7.84 3.38
N ASP A 202 -14.23 -7.07 3.24
CA ASP A 202 -13.85 -6.46 1.97
C ASP A 202 -13.49 -7.54 0.93
N LYS A 203 -14.29 -7.62 -0.14
CA LYS A 203 -14.18 -8.63 -1.18
C LYS A 203 -13.11 -8.33 -2.23
N TYR A 204 -12.64 -7.08 -2.33
CA TYR A 204 -11.73 -6.64 -3.39
C TYR A 204 -10.25 -6.88 -3.10
N ASN A 205 -9.91 -7.10 -1.83
CA ASN A 205 -8.53 -7.21 -1.36
C ASN A 205 -8.24 -8.58 -0.74
N ILE A 206 -8.18 -9.63 -1.57
CA ILE A 206 -7.86 -10.99 -1.10
C ILE A 206 -6.53 -10.99 -0.34
N GLY A 207 -6.58 -11.48 0.91
CA GLY A 207 -5.40 -11.52 1.79
C GLY A 207 -5.06 -10.20 2.49
N GLN A 208 -5.80 -9.10 2.23
CA GLN A 208 -5.62 -7.87 3.00
C GLN A 208 -6.20 -8.02 4.41
N PHE A 209 -5.48 -7.47 5.38
CA PHE A 209 -5.98 -7.40 6.76
C PHE A 209 -6.91 -6.20 6.94
N SER A 210 -7.91 -6.33 7.80
CA SER A 210 -8.57 -5.15 8.35
C SER A 210 -7.62 -4.42 9.32
N TYR A 211 -7.89 -3.14 9.57
CA TYR A 211 -7.08 -2.37 10.51
C TYR A 211 -7.09 -2.99 11.92
N GLN A 212 -8.20 -3.60 12.35
CA GLN A 212 -8.29 -4.28 13.64
C GLN A 212 -7.38 -5.52 13.72
N GLN A 213 -7.25 -6.25 12.61
CA GLN A 213 -6.32 -7.37 12.54
C GLN A 213 -4.88 -6.87 12.58
N MET A 214 -4.55 -5.84 11.78
CA MET A 214 -3.21 -5.23 11.80
C MET A 214 -2.86 -4.63 13.16
N GLU A 215 -3.82 -4.05 13.86
CA GLU A 215 -3.61 -3.54 15.23
C GLU A 215 -3.13 -4.63 16.18
N LYS A 216 -3.68 -5.84 16.07
CA LYS A 216 -3.26 -6.98 16.91
C LYS A 216 -1.77 -7.30 16.76
N PHE A 217 -1.21 -7.09 15.57
CA PHE A 217 0.22 -7.28 15.31
C PHE A 217 1.07 -6.08 15.73
N ALA A 218 0.59 -4.86 15.46
CA ALA A 218 1.34 -3.63 15.72
C ALA A 218 1.47 -3.30 17.22
N ILE A 219 0.52 -3.72 18.06
CA ILE A 219 0.49 -3.39 19.51
C ILE A 219 1.32 -4.38 20.35
N GLY A 220 2.03 -5.33 19.71
CA GLY A 220 2.91 -6.23 20.44
C GLY A 220 2.19 -7.04 21.53
N LYS A 221 0.96 -7.48 21.27
CA LYS A 221 0.29 -8.39 22.19
C LYS A 221 1.17 -9.63 22.34
N ARG A 222 1.61 -9.88 23.56
CA ARG A 222 2.44 -11.03 23.91
C ARG A 222 1.71 -12.29 23.48
N LEU A 223 2.25 -12.98 22.48
CA LEU A 223 1.74 -14.29 22.09
C LEU A 223 2.02 -15.25 23.25
N GLN A 224 1.01 -15.96 23.71
CA GLN A 224 1.13 -16.99 24.70
C GLN A 224 0.80 -18.33 24.04
N GLY A 225 1.70 -19.28 24.15
CA GLY A 225 1.55 -20.62 23.59
C GLY A 225 2.89 -21.36 23.57
N GLU A 226 2.82 -22.65 23.45
CA GLU A 226 3.99 -23.51 23.21
C GLU A 226 4.09 -23.81 21.72
N PHE A 227 5.25 -23.65 21.13
CA PHE A 227 5.53 -24.04 19.76
C PHE A 227 6.98 -24.52 19.62
N THR A 228 7.17 -25.51 18.77
CA THR A 228 8.51 -25.97 18.41
C THR A 228 9.11 -25.00 17.40
N VAL A 229 10.22 -24.36 17.77
CA VAL A 229 10.91 -23.43 16.88
C VAL A 229 11.54 -24.21 15.72
N PRO A 230 11.18 -23.91 14.46
CA PRO A 230 11.84 -24.52 13.31
C PRO A 230 13.32 -24.11 13.27
N VAL A 231 14.15 -24.93 12.64
CA VAL A 231 15.60 -24.74 12.53
C VAL A 231 15.99 -23.42 11.85
N SER A 232 15.09 -22.83 11.06
CA SER A 232 15.30 -21.57 10.32
C SER A 232 14.58 -20.41 11.01
N LYS A 233 15.31 -19.31 11.27
CA LYS A 233 14.75 -18.05 11.79
C LYS A 233 13.57 -17.53 10.96
N SER A 234 13.66 -17.63 9.64
CA SER A 234 12.62 -17.21 8.70
C SER A 234 11.32 -18.05 8.85
N VAL A 235 11.44 -19.36 9.08
CA VAL A 235 10.30 -20.23 9.33
C VAL A 235 9.71 -19.96 10.71
N ALA A 236 10.52 -19.72 11.72
CA ALA A 236 10.05 -19.36 13.06
C ALA A 236 9.21 -18.08 13.07
N GLN A 237 9.67 -17.04 12.39
CA GLN A 237 8.92 -15.78 12.25
C GLN A 237 7.57 -16.00 11.58
N ARG A 238 7.51 -16.82 10.51
CA ARG A 238 6.27 -17.14 9.80
C ARG A 238 5.30 -17.94 10.66
N VAL A 239 5.82 -18.92 11.43
CA VAL A 239 4.99 -19.70 12.35
C VAL A 239 4.38 -18.80 13.43
N ILE A 240 5.13 -17.87 13.98
CA ILE A 240 4.64 -16.91 14.97
C ILE A 240 3.51 -16.05 14.37
N VAL A 241 3.70 -15.53 13.16
CA VAL A 241 2.68 -14.73 12.48
C VAL A 241 1.45 -15.61 12.15
N ALA A 242 1.66 -16.81 11.64
CA ALA A 242 0.56 -17.74 11.36
C ALA A 242 -0.21 -18.12 12.63
N ALA A 243 0.48 -18.41 13.74
CA ALA A 243 -0.15 -18.72 15.02
C ALA A 243 -0.95 -17.54 15.59
N SER A 244 -0.49 -16.31 15.36
CA SER A 244 -1.22 -15.11 15.78
C SER A 244 -2.50 -14.87 14.96
N LEU A 245 -2.63 -15.50 13.79
CA LEU A 245 -3.79 -15.44 12.91
C LEU A 245 -4.77 -16.60 13.12
N ALA A 246 -4.30 -17.70 13.66
CA ALA A 246 -5.15 -18.83 14.01
C ALA A 246 -6.03 -18.47 15.21
N LYS A 247 -7.32 -18.78 15.10
CA LYS A 247 -8.27 -18.69 16.21
C LYS A 247 -8.36 -20.03 16.90
#